data_30c24cc55eeda74cb5f791697b820cd6
#
_entry.id   30c24cc55eeda74cb5f791697b820cd6
#
_cell.length_a   1.000
_cell.length_b   1.000
_cell.length_c   1.000
_cell.angle_alpha   90.00
_cell.angle_beta   90.00
_cell.angle_gamma   90.00
#
_symmetry.space_group_name_H-M   'P 1'
#
loop_
_entity.id
_entity.type
_entity.pdbx_description
1 polymer ?
#
loop_
_entity_poly.entity_id
_entity_poly.type
_entity_poly.pdbx_seq_one_letter_code
_entity_poly.pdbx_strand_id
1 'polypeptide(L)'
;NISYFVNEFPETKEIRIEVGFGSGRHLLHQAASNPDILFVGIEIHRPSIEQVLKQVSIQNLDNLLILDYDARLFMELVPSNRVGKIYVHFPVPWDKKPHRRVISTTFIEEANRVLNVGGQLELRTDSENYYAYSYETFIAFNKTTLQINKNKEIAISSKYEDRWKKMEKNIYDVTMI
;
A
#
# COMPACT_ATOMS: atom_id res chain seq x y z
N ASN A 1 -12.34 -5.74 -17.12
CA ASN A 1 -13.12 -5.89 -15.89
C ASN A 1 -12.20 -6.28 -14.74
N ILE A 2 -12.14 -5.44 -13.71
CA ILE A 2 -11.23 -5.61 -12.57
C ILE A 2 -11.54 -6.90 -11.81
N SER A 3 -12.81 -7.23 -11.64
CA SER A 3 -13.24 -8.48 -11.00
C SER A 3 -12.71 -9.72 -11.74
N TYR A 4 -12.74 -9.69 -13.06
CA TYR A 4 -12.16 -10.75 -13.89
C TYR A 4 -10.66 -10.90 -13.60
N PHE A 5 -9.94 -9.78 -13.55
CA PHE A 5 -8.51 -9.80 -13.36
C PHE A 5 -8.11 -10.37 -11.98
N VAL A 6 -8.80 -9.97 -10.93
CA VAL A 6 -8.54 -10.47 -9.57
C VAL A 6 -8.84 -11.98 -9.48
N ASN A 7 -9.86 -12.46 -10.17
CA ASN A 7 -10.23 -13.87 -10.18
C ASN A 7 -9.31 -14.75 -11.01
N GLU A 8 -8.58 -14.15 -11.97
CA GLU A 8 -7.64 -14.88 -12.83
C GLU A 8 -6.26 -15.08 -12.18
N PHE A 9 -5.97 -14.42 -11.06
CA PHE A 9 -4.72 -14.67 -10.36
C PHE A 9 -4.68 -16.11 -9.80
N PRO A 10 -3.57 -16.84 -10.02
CA PRO A 10 -3.40 -18.17 -9.45
C PRO A 10 -3.55 -18.16 -7.94
N GLU A 11 -4.41 -18.99 -7.39
CA GLU A 11 -4.60 -19.10 -5.94
C GLU A 11 -3.33 -19.53 -5.18
N THR A 12 -2.41 -20.17 -5.90
CA THR A 12 -1.11 -20.60 -5.35
C THR A 12 -0.12 -19.47 -5.16
N LYS A 13 -0.35 -18.30 -5.76
CA LYS A 13 0.54 -17.14 -5.63
C LYS A 13 0.02 -16.16 -4.59
N GLU A 14 0.94 -15.65 -3.76
CA GLU A 14 0.67 -14.53 -2.88
C GLU A 14 0.39 -13.27 -3.70
N ILE A 15 -0.59 -12.48 -3.29
CA ILE A 15 -0.89 -11.16 -3.85
C ILE A 15 -0.54 -10.11 -2.80
N ARG A 16 0.17 -9.05 -3.22
CA ARG A 16 0.38 -7.85 -2.43
C ARG A 16 -0.12 -6.62 -3.17
N ILE A 17 -0.70 -5.69 -2.44
CA ILE A 17 -1.30 -4.46 -2.98
C ILE A 17 -0.52 -3.27 -2.44
N GLU A 18 -0.12 -2.33 -3.30
CA GLU A 18 0.37 -1.03 -2.87
C GLU A 18 -0.61 0.06 -3.32
N VAL A 19 -1.11 0.80 -2.36
CA VAL A 19 -2.08 1.89 -2.57
C VAL A 19 -1.33 3.21 -2.66
N GLY A 20 -1.49 3.92 -3.78
CA GLY A 20 -0.84 5.20 -3.99
C GLY A 20 0.67 5.07 -4.15
N PHE A 21 1.13 4.34 -5.14
CA PHE A 21 2.56 3.99 -5.30
C PHE A 21 3.47 5.18 -5.69
N GLY A 22 2.92 6.32 -6.07
CA GLY A 22 3.69 7.52 -6.44
C GLY A 22 4.72 7.27 -7.53
N SER A 23 6.02 7.47 -7.23
CA SER A 23 7.11 7.20 -8.20
C SER A 23 7.29 5.72 -8.52
N GLY A 24 6.70 4.83 -7.73
CA GLY A 24 6.77 3.39 -7.92
C GLY A 24 8.08 2.74 -7.51
N ARG A 25 9.01 3.46 -6.89
CA ARG A 25 10.33 2.90 -6.50
C ARG A 25 10.18 1.68 -5.58
N HIS A 26 9.34 1.77 -4.56
CA HIS A 26 9.08 0.66 -3.65
C HIS A 26 8.42 -0.51 -4.37
N LEU A 27 7.35 -0.23 -5.14
CA LEU A 27 6.60 -1.24 -5.87
C LEU A 27 7.46 -1.99 -6.89
N LEU A 28 8.22 -1.26 -7.70
CA LEU A 28 9.13 -1.84 -8.71
C LEU A 28 10.21 -2.70 -8.06
N HIS A 29 10.80 -2.23 -6.98
CA HIS A 29 11.81 -2.98 -6.24
C HIS A 29 11.24 -4.27 -5.66
N GLN A 30 10.08 -4.20 -5.03
CA GLN A 30 9.41 -5.37 -4.46
C GLN A 30 9.07 -6.42 -5.53
N ALA A 31 8.54 -5.99 -6.67
CA ALA A 31 8.21 -6.89 -7.77
C ALA A 31 9.46 -7.56 -8.34
N ALA A 32 10.54 -6.80 -8.57
CA ALA A 32 11.81 -7.34 -9.09
C ALA A 32 12.47 -8.33 -8.12
N SER A 33 12.37 -8.05 -6.81
CA SER A 33 13.00 -8.88 -5.77
C SER A 33 12.19 -10.13 -5.38
N ASN A 34 10.91 -10.17 -5.75
CA ASN A 34 9.99 -11.26 -5.37
C ASN A 34 9.21 -11.76 -6.59
N PRO A 35 9.85 -12.44 -7.54
CA PRO A 35 9.20 -12.83 -8.80
C PRO A 35 8.03 -13.81 -8.64
N ASP A 36 7.95 -14.52 -7.52
CA ASP A 36 6.87 -15.45 -7.23
C ASP A 36 5.63 -14.80 -6.59
N ILE A 37 5.70 -13.52 -6.26
CA ILE A 37 4.60 -12.74 -5.68
C ILE A 37 3.98 -11.87 -6.77
N LEU A 38 2.67 -11.81 -6.82
CA LEU A 38 1.93 -10.89 -7.68
C LEU A 38 1.71 -9.57 -6.95
N PHE A 39 2.15 -8.49 -7.57
CA PHE A 39 1.96 -7.13 -7.06
C PHE A 39 0.89 -6.39 -7.84
N VAL A 40 0.02 -5.69 -7.12
CA VAL A 40 -1.00 -4.81 -7.68
C VAL A 40 -0.74 -3.40 -7.17
N GLY A 41 -0.37 -2.50 -8.06
CA GLY A 41 -0.21 -1.08 -7.75
C GLY A 41 -1.44 -0.29 -8.16
N ILE A 42 -1.96 0.53 -7.28
CA ILE A 42 -3.14 1.36 -7.51
C ILE A 42 -2.76 2.82 -7.35
N GLU A 43 -3.03 3.62 -8.37
CA GLU A 43 -2.72 5.05 -8.40
C GLU A 43 -3.72 5.77 -9.30
N ILE A 44 -4.00 7.04 -9.03
CA ILE A 44 -4.85 7.89 -9.86
C ILE A 44 -4.08 9.01 -10.57
N HIS A 45 -2.84 9.26 -10.16
CA HIS A 45 -1.97 10.26 -10.77
C HIS A 45 -1.34 9.73 -12.05
N ARG A 46 -1.87 10.09 -13.20
CA ARG A 46 -1.48 9.57 -14.52
C ARG A 46 0.02 9.65 -14.83
N PRO A 47 0.73 10.76 -14.57
CA PRO A 47 2.17 10.81 -14.80
C PRO A 47 2.96 9.74 -14.03
N SER A 48 2.55 9.43 -12.79
CA SER A 48 3.14 8.34 -12.01
C SER A 48 2.89 6.98 -12.65
N ILE A 49 1.68 6.74 -13.12
CA ILE A 49 1.29 5.51 -13.81
C ILE A 49 2.13 5.31 -15.06
N GLU A 50 2.23 6.32 -15.91
CA GLU A 50 3.01 6.26 -17.15
C GLU A 50 4.49 5.97 -16.90
N GLN A 51 5.07 6.63 -15.90
CA GLN A 51 6.46 6.41 -15.51
C GLN A 51 6.71 4.98 -15.04
N VAL A 52 5.83 4.43 -14.22
CA VAL A 52 5.95 3.06 -13.71
C VAL A 52 5.74 2.04 -14.82
N LEU A 53 4.76 2.23 -15.69
CA LEU A 53 4.53 1.35 -16.84
C LEU A 53 5.76 1.29 -17.76
N LYS A 54 6.42 2.41 -17.97
CA LYS A 54 7.67 2.45 -18.71
C LYS A 54 8.76 1.62 -18.05
N GLN A 55 8.91 1.71 -16.74
CA GLN A 55 9.89 0.91 -15.99
C GLN A 55 9.55 -0.58 -15.97
N VAL A 56 8.27 -0.94 -15.88
CA VAL A 56 7.82 -2.33 -16.00
C VAL A 56 8.26 -2.93 -17.32
N SER A 57 8.11 -2.19 -18.42
CA SER A 57 8.55 -2.60 -19.75
C SER A 57 10.09 -2.72 -19.83
N ILE A 58 10.83 -1.73 -19.36
CA ILE A 58 12.30 -1.71 -19.37
C ILE A 58 12.87 -2.88 -18.55
N GLN A 59 12.31 -3.15 -17.37
CA GLN A 59 12.78 -4.20 -16.46
C GLN A 59 12.16 -5.58 -16.78
N ASN A 60 11.27 -5.64 -17.74
CA ASN A 60 10.59 -6.87 -18.17
C ASN A 60 9.91 -7.60 -17.00
N LEU A 61 9.17 -6.86 -16.17
CA LEU A 61 8.44 -7.41 -15.02
C LEU A 61 7.10 -8.01 -15.47
N ASP A 62 6.84 -9.24 -15.10
CA ASP A 62 5.62 -9.99 -15.44
C ASP A 62 4.71 -10.27 -14.21
N ASN A 63 5.14 -9.85 -13.03
CA ASN A 63 4.44 -10.05 -11.77
C ASN A 63 3.90 -8.75 -11.16
N LEU A 64 3.62 -7.75 -11.97
CA LEU A 64 3.14 -6.44 -11.55
C LEU A 64 1.99 -5.95 -12.43
N LEU A 65 0.87 -5.68 -11.79
CA LEU A 65 -0.30 -5.06 -12.41
C LEU A 65 -0.44 -3.62 -11.92
N ILE A 66 -0.60 -2.69 -12.83
CA ILE A 66 -0.83 -1.27 -12.54
C ILE A 66 -2.27 -0.91 -12.89
N LEU A 67 -3.00 -0.34 -11.94
CA LEU A 67 -4.40 0.05 -12.09
C LEU A 67 -4.58 1.55 -11.84
N ASP A 68 -5.20 2.23 -12.81
CA ASP A 68 -5.74 3.58 -12.66
C ASP A 68 -7.14 3.46 -12.04
N TYR A 69 -7.21 3.44 -10.72
CA TYR A 69 -8.46 3.19 -10.01
C TYR A 69 -8.45 3.77 -8.59
N ASP A 70 -9.63 4.08 -8.06
CA ASP A 70 -9.78 4.46 -6.66
C ASP A 70 -9.57 3.22 -5.77
N ALA A 71 -8.62 3.31 -4.84
CA ALA A 71 -8.24 2.19 -3.98
C ALA A 71 -9.41 1.68 -3.12
N ARG A 72 -10.27 2.57 -2.65
CA ARG A 72 -11.41 2.19 -1.80
C ARG A 72 -12.42 1.35 -2.58
N LEU A 73 -12.70 1.74 -3.83
CA LEU A 73 -13.57 0.98 -4.71
C LEU A 73 -12.93 -0.34 -5.15
N PHE A 74 -11.63 -0.33 -5.41
CA PHE A 74 -10.90 -1.55 -5.76
C PHE A 74 -10.96 -2.60 -4.65
N MET A 75 -10.78 -2.19 -3.40
CA MET A 75 -10.82 -3.12 -2.25
C MET A 75 -12.15 -3.88 -2.16
N GLU A 76 -13.26 -3.25 -2.52
CA GLU A 76 -14.58 -3.91 -2.52
C GLU A 76 -14.67 -5.06 -3.55
N LEU A 77 -13.86 -5.01 -4.60
CA LEU A 77 -13.84 -6.02 -5.66
C LEU A 77 -12.91 -7.20 -5.37
N VAL A 78 -12.02 -7.06 -4.39
CA VAL A 78 -11.05 -8.10 -4.04
C VAL A 78 -11.74 -9.21 -3.24
N PRO A 79 -11.54 -10.49 -3.57
CA PRO A 79 -12.07 -11.60 -2.77
C PRO A 79 -11.55 -11.61 -1.35
N SER A 80 -12.32 -12.16 -0.43
CA SER A 80 -11.91 -12.34 0.97
C SER A 80 -10.74 -13.32 1.10
N ASN A 81 -9.88 -13.08 2.09
CA ASN A 81 -8.74 -13.96 2.41
C ASN A 81 -7.83 -14.26 1.22
N ARG A 82 -7.53 -13.23 0.41
CA ARG A 82 -6.77 -13.42 -0.83
C ARG A 82 -5.43 -12.69 -0.86
N VAL A 83 -5.24 -11.69 -0.03
CA VAL A 83 -4.08 -10.78 -0.08
C VAL A 83 -3.16 -11.02 1.11
N GLY A 84 -1.86 -11.13 0.86
CA GLY A 84 -0.85 -11.33 1.90
C GLY A 84 -0.41 -10.05 2.57
N LYS A 85 -0.34 -8.95 1.83
CA LYS A 85 0.08 -7.65 2.38
C LYS A 85 -0.48 -6.48 1.58
N ILE A 86 -0.80 -5.40 2.31
CA ILE A 86 -1.22 -4.12 1.75
C ILE A 86 -0.26 -3.04 2.25
N TYR A 87 0.31 -2.27 1.33
CA TYR A 87 1.17 -1.14 1.62
C TYR A 87 0.43 0.17 1.34
N VAL A 88 0.48 1.09 2.31
CA VAL A 88 0.04 2.48 2.14
C VAL A 88 1.20 3.36 2.57
N HIS A 89 2.03 3.77 1.62
CA HIS A 89 3.25 4.53 1.87
C HIS A 89 3.07 5.99 1.47
N PHE A 90 3.32 6.88 2.42
CA PHE A 90 3.26 8.34 2.26
C PHE A 90 1.97 8.83 1.58
N PRO A 91 0.79 8.43 2.08
CA PRO A 91 -0.47 8.93 1.56
C PRO A 91 -0.58 10.43 1.82
N VAL A 92 -1.39 11.12 1.00
CA VAL A 92 -1.70 12.53 1.23
C VAL A 92 -2.38 12.67 2.61
N PRO A 93 -1.86 13.50 3.53
CA PRO A 93 -2.34 13.55 4.91
C PRO A 93 -3.71 14.22 5.07
N TRP A 94 -4.15 15.03 4.09
CA TRP A 94 -5.46 15.69 4.08
C TRP A 94 -5.84 16.39 5.41
N ASP A 95 -4.91 17.14 6.02
CA ASP A 95 -5.11 17.76 7.34
C ASP A 95 -6.36 18.65 7.43
N LYS A 96 -6.69 19.33 6.32
CA LYS A 96 -7.91 20.18 6.23
C LYS A 96 -9.17 19.42 5.78
N LYS A 97 -9.01 18.21 5.28
CA LYS A 97 -10.10 17.37 4.75
C LYS A 97 -9.89 15.89 5.12
N PRO A 98 -9.89 15.56 6.41
CA PRO A 98 -9.52 14.22 6.88
C PRO A 98 -10.43 13.11 6.33
N HIS A 99 -11.65 13.43 5.90
CA HIS A 99 -12.54 12.46 5.25
C HIS A 99 -12.03 11.94 3.89
N ARG A 100 -11.01 12.57 3.31
CA ARG A 100 -10.36 12.11 2.07
C ARG A 100 -9.20 11.15 2.31
N ARG A 101 -8.81 10.93 3.56
CA ARG A 101 -7.73 10.01 3.92
C ARG A 101 -8.06 8.60 3.46
N VAL A 102 -7.08 7.89 2.93
CA VAL A 102 -7.24 6.48 2.53
C VAL A 102 -7.53 5.62 3.74
N ILE A 103 -6.76 5.79 4.81
CA ILE A 103 -7.01 5.07 6.07
C ILE A 103 -8.31 5.60 6.69
N SER A 104 -9.28 4.71 6.83
CA SER A 104 -10.58 4.94 7.43
C SER A 104 -11.09 3.64 8.03
N THR A 105 -12.12 3.70 8.86
CA THR A 105 -12.75 2.49 9.41
C THR A 105 -13.19 1.54 8.31
N THR A 106 -13.86 2.05 7.27
CA THR A 106 -14.30 1.25 6.12
C THR A 106 -13.13 0.61 5.37
N PHE A 107 -12.05 1.35 5.14
CA PHE A 107 -10.86 0.80 4.48
C PHE A 107 -10.22 -0.30 5.31
N ILE A 108 -10.13 -0.13 6.62
CA ILE A 108 -9.57 -1.14 7.53
C ILE A 108 -10.45 -2.40 7.57
N GLU A 109 -11.78 -2.25 7.59
CA GLU A 109 -12.72 -3.37 7.51
C GLU A 109 -12.50 -4.17 6.22
N GLU A 110 -12.40 -3.50 5.08
CA GLU A 110 -12.13 -4.14 3.81
C GLU A 110 -10.74 -4.76 3.76
N ALA A 111 -9.72 -4.09 4.29
CA ALA A 111 -8.37 -4.66 4.40
C ALA A 111 -8.37 -5.95 5.24
N ASN A 112 -9.05 -5.94 6.38
CA ASN A 112 -9.18 -7.13 7.22
C ASN A 112 -9.93 -8.26 6.49
N ARG A 113 -10.92 -7.94 5.68
CA ARG A 113 -11.66 -8.93 4.90
C ARG A 113 -10.80 -9.59 3.83
N VAL A 114 -10.01 -8.81 3.09
CA VAL A 114 -9.23 -9.31 1.94
C VAL A 114 -7.91 -9.94 2.35
N LEU A 115 -7.36 -9.58 3.52
CA LEU A 115 -6.10 -10.12 4.01
C LEU A 115 -6.26 -11.59 4.45
N ASN A 116 -5.27 -12.39 4.09
CA ASN A 116 -5.12 -13.75 4.60
C ASN A 116 -4.86 -13.72 6.12
N VAL A 117 -5.08 -14.84 6.78
CA VAL A 117 -4.63 -15.03 8.16
C VAL A 117 -3.12 -14.78 8.25
N GLY A 118 -2.73 -13.89 9.14
CA GLY A 118 -1.33 -13.43 9.27
C GLY A 118 -0.91 -12.36 8.25
N GLY A 119 -1.82 -11.97 7.35
CA GLY A 119 -1.59 -10.85 6.44
C GLY A 119 -1.47 -9.51 7.17
N GLN A 120 -0.90 -8.51 6.50
CA GLN A 120 -0.55 -7.24 7.12
C GLN A 120 -1.02 -6.04 6.30
N LEU A 121 -1.52 -5.02 6.99
CA LEU A 121 -1.68 -3.67 6.46
C LEU A 121 -0.60 -2.78 7.06
N GLU A 122 0.29 -2.25 6.21
CA GLU A 122 1.40 -1.41 6.62
C GLU A 122 1.18 0.04 6.17
N LEU A 123 1.07 0.96 7.12
CA LEU A 123 1.11 2.39 6.87
C LEU A 123 2.52 2.93 7.14
N ARG A 124 3.04 3.73 6.23
CA ARG A 124 4.26 4.50 6.41
C ARG A 124 3.98 5.96 6.10
N THR A 125 4.31 6.88 7.01
CA THR A 125 4.02 8.30 6.88
C THR A 125 5.04 9.17 7.62
N ASP A 126 5.26 10.39 7.13
CA ASP A 126 6.03 11.43 7.78
C ASP A 126 5.14 12.45 8.51
N SER A 127 3.82 12.32 8.37
CA SER A 127 2.84 13.19 9.03
C SER A 127 2.49 12.66 10.42
N GLU A 128 2.85 13.40 11.45
CA GLU A 128 2.49 13.07 12.84
C GLU A 128 0.96 12.99 13.04
N ASN A 129 0.23 13.91 12.45
CA ASN A 129 -1.24 13.93 12.53
C ASN A 129 -1.86 12.71 11.86
N TYR A 130 -1.35 12.33 10.69
CA TYR A 130 -1.85 11.14 10.00
C TYR A 130 -1.50 9.86 10.76
N TYR A 131 -0.31 9.80 11.33
CA TYR A 131 0.11 8.69 12.18
C TYR A 131 -0.82 8.52 13.39
N ALA A 132 -1.05 9.60 14.15
CA ALA A 132 -1.91 9.57 15.32
C ALA A 132 -3.34 9.15 14.98
N TYR A 133 -3.90 9.73 13.93
CA TYR A 133 -5.22 9.36 13.43
C TYR A 133 -5.31 7.88 13.03
N SER A 134 -4.33 7.39 12.30
CA SER A 134 -4.30 6.00 11.84
C SER A 134 -4.13 5.02 12.99
N TYR A 135 -3.28 5.36 13.96
CA TYR A 135 -3.09 4.58 15.17
C TYR A 135 -4.40 4.41 15.95
N GLU A 136 -5.12 5.51 16.17
CA GLU A 136 -6.43 5.48 16.86
C GLU A 136 -7.47 4.65 16.07
N THR A 137 -7.47 4.79 14.74
CA THR A 137 -8.38 4.05 13.87
C THR A 137 -8.09 2.55 13.91
N PHE A 138 -6.81 2.16 13.92
CA PHE A 138 -6.41 0.76 14.05
C PHE A 138 -6.77 0.17 15.41
N ILE A 139 -6.53 0.90 16.50
CA ILE A 139 -6.88 0.45 17.86
C ILE A 139 -8.38 0.24 18.01
N ALA A 140 -9.21 1.13 17.46
CA ALA A 140 -10.66 1.00 17.49
C ALA A 140 -11.15 -0.26 16.77
N PHE A 141 -10.34 -0.84 15.88
CA PHE A 141 -10.63 -2.09 15.19
C PHE A 141 -10.14 -3.30 16.01
N ASN A 142 -10.88 -3.69 17.02
CA ASN A 142 -10.57 -4.60 18.13
C ASN A 142 -9.98 -6.00 17.82
N LYS A 143 -9.40 -6.24 16.65
CA LYS A 143 -8.88 -7.57 16.26
C LYS A 143 -7.43 -7.55 15.81
N THR A 144 -6.71 -6.47 16.09
CA THR A 144 -5.41 -6.23 15.49
C THR A 144 -4.28 -6.19 16.50
N THR A 145 -3.20 -6.87 16.17
CA THR A 145 -1.89 -6.64 16.77
C THR A 145 -1.21 -5.51 16.01
N LEU A 146 -0.80 -4.47 16.70
CA LEU A 146 -0.08 -3.36 16.10
C LEU A 146 1.42 -3.49 16.33
N GLN A 147 2.19 -3.32 15.26
CA GLN A 147 3.62 -3.09 15.33
C GLN A 147 3.90 -1.64 14.94
N ILE A 148 4.58 -0.92 15.82
CA ILE A 148 4.87 0.49 15.65
C ILE A 148 6.37 0.69 15.61
N ASN A 149 6.85 1.36 14.57
CA ASN A 149 8.25 1.70 14.44
C ASN A 149 8.38 3.20 14.11
N LYS A 150 9.41 3.81 14.63
CA LYS A 150 9.80 5.16 14.30
C LYS A 150 11.16 5.13 13.62
N ASN A 151 11.27 5.77 12.45
CA ASN A 151 12.50 5.81 11.66
C ASN A 151 13.07 4.44 11.29
N LYS A 152 12.20 3.45 11.03
CA LYS A 152 12.62 2.14 10.53
C LYS A 152 13.30 2.27 9.17
N GLU A 153 14.49 1.71 9.03
CA GLU A 153 15.15 1.59 7.75
C GLU A 153 14.48 0.53 6.87
N ILE A 154 14.42 0.82 5.58
CA ILE A 154 13.98 -0.13 4.56
C ILE A 154 15.05 -0.28 3.49
N ALA A 155 15.04 -1.41 2.77
CA ALA A 155 16.06 -1.74 1.77
C ALA A 155 16.14 -0.70 0.64
N ILE A 156 15.00 -0.13 0.23
CA ILE A 156 14.94 1.00 -0.70
C ILE A 156 14.01 2.06 -0.16
N SER A 157 14.55 3.28 0.03
CA SER A 157 13.78 4.45 0.39
C SER A 157 12.95 4.95 -0.78
N SER A 158 11.75 5.44 -0.50
CA SER A 158 10.97 6.22 -1.47
C SER A 158 11.62 7.59 -1.71
N LYS A 159 11.21 8.24 -2.81
CA LYS A 159 11.62 9.63 -3.09
C LYS A 159 11.26 10.60 -1.95
N TYR A 160 10.11 10.41 -1.32
CA TYR A 160 9.67 11.21 -0.17
C TYR A 160 10.49 10.91 1.07
N GLU A 161 10.79 9.66 1.32
CA GLU A 161 11.60 9.22 2.45
C GLU A 161 13.02 9.79 2.38
N ASP A 162 13.68 9.74 1.22
CA ASP A 162 14.99 10.35 1.00
C ASP A 162 14.97 11.86 1.28
N ARG A 163 13.92 12.54 0.82
CA ARG A 163 13.73 13.97 1.07
C ARG A 163 13.58 14.28 2.56
N TRP A 164 12.78 13.49 3.28
CA TRP A 164 12.53 13.71 4.69
C TRP A 164 13.73 13.36 5.58
N LYS A 165 14.49 12.34 5.22
CA LYS A 165 15.77 12.03 5.86
C LYS A 165 16.75 13.21 5.78
N LYS A 166 16.83 13.86 4.61
CA LYS A 166 17.63 15.07 4.42
C LYS A 166 17.15 16.28 5.24
N MET A 167 15.86 16.34 5.55
CA MET A 167 15.24 17.40 6.34
C MET A 167 15.15 17.04 7.84
N GLU A 168 15.74 15.92 8.27
CA GLU A 168 15.70 15.41 9.65
C GLU A 168 14.27 15.17 10.18
N LYS A 169 13.29 14.90 9.30
CA LYS A 169 11.92 14.59 9.71
C LYS A 169 11.79 13.13 10.13
N ASN A 170 10.92 12.91 11.11
CA ASN A 170 10.59 11.56 11.55
C ASN A 170 9.69 10.84 10.55
N ILE A 171 9.90 9.53 10.43
CA ILE A 171 9.09 8.64 9.64
C ILE A 171 8.45 7.62 10.59
N TYR A 172 7.15 7.44 10.47
CA TYR A 172 6.35 6.56 11.31
C TYR A 172 5.81 5.39 10.50
N ASP A 173 5.95 4.19 11.04
CA ASP A 173 5.32 2.98 10.52
C ASP A 173 4.29 2.45 11.50
N VAL A 174 3.11 2.10 11.01
CA VAL A 174 2.11 1.35 11.76
C VAL A 174 1.70 0.16 10.92
N THR A 175 1.83 -1.03 11.47
CA THR A 175 1.44 -2.27 10.80
C THR A 175 0.34 -2.94 11.59
N MET A 176 -0.74 -3.23 10.92
CA MET A 176 -1.87 -4.03 11.39
C MET A 176 -1.70 -5.47 10.92
N ILE A 177 -1.75 -6.40 11.85
CA ILE A 177 -1.60 -7.83 11.59
C ILE A 177 -2.90 -8.58 11.87
#